data_ee63e567480b34e890f7a1dddf247593
#
_entry.id   ee63e567480b34e890f7a1dddf247593
#
_cell.length_a   1.000
_cell.length_b   1.000
_cell.length_c   1.000
_cell.angle_alpha   90.00
_cell.angle_beta   90.00
_cell.angle_gamma   90.00
#
_symmetry.space_group_name_H-M   'P 1'
#
loop_
_entity.id
_entity.type
_entity.pdbx_description
1 polymer ?
#
loop_
_entity_poly.entity_id
_entity_poly.type
_entity_poly.pdbx_seq_one_letter_code
_entity_poly.pdbx_strand_id
1 'polypeptide(L)'
;GAKSVTIGYRHNPMGFKWPKGMKEVYYLDRLEGKKAIFKDKTEQEADVIILCTGYLHHFPFLEESLNLKTGNRLYPPKLYKGVVWQDNHKLIYLGMQDQFHTFNMFDCQAWYARDVMMGKIKIPNDNEIEKDISKWVSMEEKLENPDQMIDFQTEYTKDLHNMSDYPKIDFELIRKHFKEWEHH
;
A
#
# COMPACT_ATOMS: atom_id res chain seq x y z
N GLY A 1 20.00 -25.18 3.80
CA GLY A 1 18.65 -24.75 3.45
C GLY A 1 17.61 -25.46 4.28
N ALA A 2 16.37 -24.99 4.28
CA ALA A 2 15.26 -25.65 4.96
C ALA A 2 14.93 -27.00 4.31
N LYS A 3 14.56 -27.99 5.12
CA LYS A 3 14.11 -29.30 4.63
C LYS A 3 12.69 -29.25 4.08
N SER A 4 11.85 -28.41 4.67
CA SER A 4 10.50 -28.12 4.24
C SER A 4 10.13 -26.66 4.53
N VAL A 5 9.22 -26.10 3.73
CA VAL A 5 8.66 -24.76 3.90
C VAL A 5 7.16 -24.86 3.83
N THR A 6 6.49 -24.23 4.80
CA THR A 6 5.03 -24.12 4.82
C THR A 6 4.65 -22.65 4.73
N ILE A 7 3.81 -22.31 3.77
CA ILE A 7 3.38 -20.95 3.48
C ILE A 7 1.92 -20.81 3.91
N GLY A 8 1.67 -19.86 4.83
CA GLY A 8 0.31 -19.56 5.28
C GLY A 8 -0.37 -18.53 4.37
N TYR A 9 -1.53 -18.85 3.82
CA TYR A 9 -2.36 -17.91 3.08
C TYR A 9 -3.58 -17.47 3.90
N ARG A 10 -4.10 -16.26 3.63
CA ARG A 10 -5.23 -15.69 4.41
C ARG A 10 -6.59 -15.98 3.78
N HIS A 11 -6.73 -15.83 2.49
CA HIS A 11 -8.01 -15.96 1.77
C HIS A 11 -8.01 -17.15 0.83
N ASN A 12 -7.15 -17.15 -0.16
CA ASN A 12 -7.04 -18.20 -1.16
C ASN A 12 -5.58 -18.68 -1.26
N PRO A 13 -5.37 -19.97 -1.58
CA PRO A 13 -4.05 -20.45 -1.97
C PRO A 13 -3.51 -19.63 -3.15
N MET A 14 -2.20 -19.44 -3.18
CA MET A 14 -1.54 -18.71 -4.29
C MET A 14 -1.63 -19.44 -5.62
N GLY A 15 -1.88 -20.77 -5.57
CA GLY A 15 -2.06 -21.59 -6.77
C GLY A 15 -0.77 -21.89 -7.54
N PHE A 16 0.39 -21.60 -6.94
CA PHE A 16 1.68 -21.89 -7.57
C PHE A 16 2.01 -23.39 -7.53
N LYS A 17 2.75 -23.85 -8.54
CA LYS A 17 3.32 -25.18 -8.55
C LYS A 17 4.61 -25.19 -7.72
N TRP A 18 4.47 -25.44 -6.42
CA TRP A 18 5.59 -25.42 -5.49
C TRP A 18 6.59 -26.56 -5.70
N PRO A 19 7.89 -26.30 -5.46
CA PRO A 19 8.90 -27.34 -5.42
C PRO A 19 8.61 -28.40 -4.33
N LYS A 20 9.24 -29.57 -4.48
CA LYS A 20 9.15 -30.62 -3.47
C LYS A 20 9.61 -30.11 -2.10
N GLY A 21 8.81 -30.38 -1.07
CA GLY A 21 9.08 -29.92 0.30
C GLY A 21 8.45 -28.55 0.65
N MET A 22 7.74 -27.93 -0.29
CA MET A 22 6.93 -26.73 -0.04
C MET A 22 5.44 -27.06 -0.13
N LYS A 23 4.64 -26.46 0.75
CA LYS A 23 3.17 -26.55 0.73
C LYS A 23 2.52 -25.28 1.23
N GLU A 24 1.29 -25.08 0.81
CA GLU A 24 0.41 -24.03 1.32
C GLU A 24 -0.55 -24.60 2.37
N VAL A 25 -0.84 -23.77 3.38
CA VAL A 25 -1.84 -24.07 4.42
C VAL A 25 -2.60 -22.79 4.75
N TYR A 26 -3.76 -22.92 5.41
CA TYR A 26 -4.46 -21.74 5.90
C TYR A 26 -3.59 -21.00 6.94
N TYR A 27 -3.83 -19.72 7.18
CA TYR A 27 -2.90 -18.94 8.00
C TYR A 27 -2.82 -19.38 9.46
N LEU A 28 -1.72 -19.04 10.10
CA LEU A 28 -1.41 -19.40 11.48
C LEU A 28 -2.47 -18.82 12.43
N ASP A 29 -2.98 -19.66 13.33
CA ASP A 29 -3.87 -19.26 14.42
C ASP A 29 -3.07 -18.94 15.68
N ARG A 30 -2.26 -19.91 16.14
CA ARG A 30 -1.46 -19.79 17.36
C ARG A 30 -0.29 -20.75 17.37
N LEU A 31 0.57 -20.57 18.36
CA LEU A 31 1.71 -21.44 18.64
C LEU A 31 1.50 -22.13 19.99
N GLU A 32 1.80 -23.43 20.04
CA GLU A 32 1.85 -24.23 21.24
C GLU A 32 3.23 -24.92 21.32
N GLY A 33 4.17 -24.32 22.04
CA GLY A 33 5.56 -24.76 22.03
C GLY A 33 6.17 -24.66 20.63
N LYS A 34 6.60 -25.79 20.06
CA LYS A 34 7.10 -25.87 18.67
C LYS A 34 6.01 -26.15 17.63
N LYS A 35 4.77 -26.32 18.06
CA LYS A 35 3.66 -26.60 17.15
C LYS A 35 3.02 -25.32 16.66
N ALA A 36 2.97 -25.14 15.35
CA ALA A 36 2.15 -24.15 14.67
C ALA A 36 0.75 -24.74 14.42
N ILE A 37 -0.29 -24.09 14.90
CA ILE A 37 -1.68 -24.49 14.71
C ILE A 37 -2.33 -23.49 13.77
N PHE A 38 -2.93 -23.99 12.69
CA PHE A 38 -3.53 -23.18 11.65
C PHE A 38 -5.03 -23.01 11.84
N LYS A 39 -5.66 -22.05 11.18
CA LYS A 39 -7.10 -21.74 11.31
C LYS A 39 -8.01 -22.91 10.86
N ASP A 40 -7.53 -23.78 9.99
CA ASP A 40 -8.21 -25.01 9.57
C ASP A 40 -8.04 -26.17 10.56
N LYS A 41 -7.43 -25.93 11.74
CA LYS A 41 -7.13 -26.89 12.79
C LYS A 41 -6.04 -27.91 12.45
N THR A 42 -5.37 -27.78 11.33
CA THR A 42 -4.15 -28.55 11.05
C THR A 42 -3.00 -28.09 11.92
N GLU A 43 -2.05 -28.99 12.20
CA GLU A 43 -0.88 -28.74 13.04
C GLU A 43 0.39 -29.12 12.30
N GLN A 44 1.47 -28.41 12.61
CA GLN A 44 2.80 -28.74 12.12
C GLN A 44 3.87 -28.27 13.10
N GLU A 45 4.91 -29.09 13.31
CA GLU A 45 6.12 -28.61 13.99
C GLU A 45 6.90 -27.65 13.07
N ALA A 46 7.40 -26.58 13.65
CA ALA A 46 8.22 -25.58 12.97
C ALA A 46 9.43 -25.20 13.83
N ASP A 47 10.61 -25.23 13.23
CA ASP A 47 11.85 -24.77 13.87
C ASP A 47 11.99 -23.26 13.78
N VAL A 48 11.49 -22.66 12.70
CA VAL A 48 11.55 -21.22 12.42
C VAL A 48 10.21 -20.76 11.85
N ILE A 49 9.74 -19.62 12.32
CA ILE A 49 8.56 -18.94 11.78
C ILE A 49 8.97 -17.54 11.33
N ILE A 50 8.62 -17.20 10.10
CA ILE A 50 8.85 -15.90 9.49
C ILE A 50 7.48 -15.23 9.30
N LEU A 51 7.27 -14.10 9.96
CA LEU A 51 6.04 -13.32 9.86
C LEU A 51 6.14 -12.34 8.67
N CYS A 52 5.45 -12.67 7.59
CA CYS A 52 5.34 -11.80 6.40
C CYS A 52 3.95 -11.15 6.36
N THR A 53 3.55 -10.51 7.48
CA THR A 53 2.18 -10.03 7.70
C THR A 53 1.98 -8.57 7.31
N GLY A 54 2.99 -7.95 6.71
CA GLY A 54 3.00 -6.52 6.38
C GLY A 54 3.21 -5.64 7.59
N TYR A 55 2.96 -4.35 7.41
CA TYR A 55 3.22 -3.32 8.41
C TYR A 55 1.94 -2.54 8.72
N LEU A 56 1.90 -1.97 9.92
CA LEU A 56 0.93 -0.96 10.30
C LEU A 56 1.64 0.39 10.43
N HIS A 57 0.97 1.46 10.05
CA HIS A 57 1.48 2.79 10.30
C HIS A 57 1.60 3.02 11.81
N HIS A 58 2.77 3.43 12.27
CA HIS A 58 3.06 3.66 13.67
C HIS A 58 3.93 4.90 13.85
N PHE A 59 3.37 5.92 14.45
CA PHE A 59 4.02 7.22 14.68
C PHE A 59 3.98 7.57 16.16
N PRO A 60 4.83 6.93 17.01
CA PRO A 60 4.77 7.09 18.48
C PRO A 60 5.11 8.50 18.96
N PHE A 61 5.68 9.32 18.09
CA PHE A 61 6.02 10.72 18.34
C PHE A 61 4.90 11.71 18.00
N LEU A 62 3.82 11.24 17.40
CA LEU A 62 2.64 12.08 17.10
C LEU A 62 1.55 11.85 18.15
N GLU A 63 0.81 12.92 18.44
CA GLU A 63 -0.43 12.81 19.20
C GLU A 63 -1.44 11.90 18.48
N GLU A 64 -2.31 11.25 19.23
CA GLU A 64 -3.25 10.27 18.70
C GLU A 64 -4.19 10.85 17.63
N SER A 65 -4.57 12.11 17.79
CA SER A 65 -5.41 12.86 16.83
C SER A 65 -4.75 13.06 15.45
N LEU A 66 -3.41 13.04 15.42
CA LEU A 66 -2.61 13.23 14.20
C LEU A 66 -2.15 11.90 13.57
N ASN A 67 -2.39 10.78 14.24
CA ASN A 67 -1.95 9.49 13.75
C ASN A 67 -2.81 8.99 12.59
N LEU A 68 -2.16 8.66 11.49
CA LEU A 68 -2.79 7.98 10.37
C LEU A 68 -3.15 6.55 10.77
N LYS A 69 -4.42 6.31 11.11
CA LYS A 69 -4.98 5.01 11.52
C LYS A 69 -5.60 4.30 10.33
N THR A 70 -4.79 3.89 9.37
CA THR A 70 -5.27 3.13 8.22
C THR A 70 -4.42 1.89 8.02
N GLY A 71 -5.03 0.83 7.51
CA GLY A 71 -4.30 -0.32 7.01
C GLY A 71 -3.61 -0.01 5.69
N ASN A 72 -3.02 -1.05 5.09
CA ASN A 72 -2.40 -0.94 3.79
C ASN A 72 -3.47 -0.67 2.73
N ARG A 73 -3.44 0.52 2.13
CA ARG A 73 -4.39 0.99 1.11
C ARG A 73 -3.66 1.71 0.00
N LEU A 74 -4.22 1.68 -1.21
CA LEU A 74 -3.70 2.45 -2.34
C LEU A 74 -3.94 3.95 -2.18
N TYR A 75 -5.00 4.35 -1.45
CA TYR A 75 -5.26 5.74 -1.10
C TYR A 75 -5.67 5.88 0.37
N PRO A 76 -4.81 6.41 1.24
CA PRO A 76 -5.14 6.63 2.64
C PRO A 76 -6.24 7.67 2.80
N PRO A 77 -7.33 7.40 3.53
CA PRO A 77 -8.33 8.39 3.86
C PRO A 77 -7.70 9.51 4.70
N LYS A 78 -8.30 10.71 4.68
CA LYS A 78 -7.83 11.92 5.37
C LYS A 78 -6.56 12.56 4.82
N LEU A 79 -5.96 12.05 3.75
CA LEU A 79 -4.83 12.69 3.10
C LEU A 79 -5.27 13.32 1.78
N TYR A 80 -5.38 14.65 1.75
CA TYR A 80 -5.59 15.39 0.51
C TYR A 80 -4.43 15.15 -0.44
N LYS A 81 -4.72 14.78 -1.67
CA LYS A 81 -3.72 14.31 -2.65
C LYS A 81 -2.85 13.16 -2.11
N GLY A 82 -3.37 12.37 -1.15
CA GLY A 82 -2.62 11.29 -0.51
C GLY A 82 -1.41 11.75 0.29
N VAL A 83 -1.27 13.04 0.58
CA VAL A 83 -0.07 13.69 1.14
C VAL A 83 -0.39 14.59 2.33
N VAL A 84 -1.30 15.55 2.18
CA VAL A 84 -1.56 16.60 3.18
C VAL A 84 -2.69 16.17 4.12
N TRP A 85 -2.43 16.23 5.43
CA TRP A 85 -3.45 15.90 6.42
C TRP A 85 -4.65 16.86 6.34
N GLN A 86 -5.83 16.30 6.22
CA GLN A 86 -7.09 17.02 6.03
C GLN A 86 -7.37 18.03 7.14
N ASP A 87 -7.13 17.67 8.40
CA ASP A 87 -7.48 18.45 9.58
C ASP A 87 -6.36 19.42 10.01
N ASN A 88 -5.16 19.30 9.43
CA ASN A 88 -4.02 20.17 9.69
C ASN A 88 -3.05 20.18 8.51
N HIS A 89 -3.18 21.18 7.64
CA HIS A 89 -2.39 21.31 6.40
C HIS A 89 -0.88 21.53 6.62
N LYS A 90 -0.43 21.69 7.87
CA LYS A 90 1.00 21.73 8.22
C LYS A 90 1.59 20.34 8.42
N LEU A 91 0.75 19.29 8.50
CA LEU A 91 1.18 17.91 8.61
C LEU A 91 1.13 17.24 7.25
N ILE A 92 2.25 16.68 6.85
CA ILE A 92 2.45 16.02 5.56
C ILE A 92 2.92 14.60 5.81
N TYR A 93 2.28 13.64 5.16
CA TYR A 93 2.69 12.24 5.13
C TYR A 93 3.17 11.88 3.73
N LEU A 94 4.31 11.22 3.63
CA LEU A 94 4.85 10.71 2.37
C LEU A 94 4.97 9.19 2.42
N GLY A 95 4.62 8.53 1.34
CA GLY A 95 4.80 7.08 1.20
C GLY A 95 3.84 6.22 2.01
N MET A 96 2.64 6.70 2.29
CA MET A 96 1.66 5.99 3.14
C MET A 96 0.78 5.00 2.37
N GLN A 97 0.91 4.94 1.06
CA GLN A 97 0.15 4.06 0.19
C GLN A 97 0.76 2.67 0.09
N ASP A 98 -0.06 1.66 -0.11
CA ASP A 98 0.35 0.41 -0.74
C ASP A 98 0.77 0.66 -2.18
N GLN A 99 1.77 -0.05 -2.72
CA GLN A 99 2.54 0.51 -3.82
C GLN A 99 2.87 -0.48 -4.92
N PHE A 100 2.56 -0.05 -6.16
CA PHE A 100 3.23 -0.50 -7.38
C PHE A 100 4.30 0.53 -7.82
N HIS A 101 3.94 1.80 -7.94
CA HIS A 101 4.80 2.91 -8.41
C HIS A 101 5.71 3.51 -7.33
N THR A 102 6.37 2.70 -6.50
CA THR A 102 7.06 3.12 -5.28
C THR A 102 7.85 4.43 -5.41
N PHE A 103 8.96 4.45 -6.15
CA PHE A 103 9.85 5.61 -6.19
C PHE A 103 9.25 6.79 -6.94
N ASN A 104 8.68 6.56 -8.11
CA ASN A 104 8.09 7.64 -8.90
C ASN A 104 6.93 8.33 -8.16
N MET A 105 6.12 7.56 -7.45
CA MET A 105 5.04 8.08 -6.64
C MET A 105 5.57 8.91 -5.47
N PHE A 106 6.57 8.41 -4.74
CA PHE A 106 7.16 9.14 -3.61
C PHE A 106 7.85 10.43 -4.05
N ASP A 107 8.54 10.40 -5.17
CA ASP A 107 9.14 11.60 -5.73
C ASP A 107 8.06 12.63 -6.12
N CYS A 108 6.98 12.21 -6.80
CA CYS A 108 5.87 13.10 -7.12
C CYS A 108 5.21 13.68 -5.85
N GLN A 109 5.04 12.86 -4.80
CA GLN A 109 4.55 13.33 -3.50
C GLN A 109 5.49 14.35 -2.87
N ALA A 110 6.79 14.10 -2.89
CA ALA A 110 7.79 15.01 -2.32
C ALA A 110 7.83 16.35 -3.07
N TRP A 111 7.74 16.33 -4.40
CA TRP A 111 7.68 17.55 -5.21
C TRP A 111 6.39 18.33 -4.98
N TYR A 112 5.26 17.66 -4.91
CA TYR A 112 3.99 18.26 -4.53
C TYR A 112 4.06 18.91 -3.14
N ALA A 113 4.58 18.19 -2.14
CA ALA A 113 4.76 18.68 -0.79
C ALA A 113 5.69 19.90 -0.74
N ARG A 114 6.80 19.86 -1.48
CA ARG A 114 7.72 21.02 -1.67
C ARG A 114 6.97 22.23 -2.15
N ASP A 115 6.16 22.08 -3.19
CA ASP A 115 5.47 23.22 -3.80
C ASP A 115 4.33 23.77 -2.94
N VAL A 116 3.68 22.90 -2.15
CA VAL A 116 2.75 23.33 -1.09
C VAL A 116 3.49 24.12 -0.01
N MET A 117 4.60 23.61 0.51
CA MET A 117 5.41 24.28 1.55
C MET A 117 5.98 25.63 1.07
N MET A 118 6.32 25.73 -0.20
CA MET A 118 6.82 26.98 -0.82
C MET A 118 5.71 27.94 -1.21
N GLY A 119 4.43 27.58 -1.00
CA GLY A 119 3.28 28.41 -1.37
C GLY A 119 3.03 28.52 -2.88
N LYS A 120 3.68 27.71 -3.70
CA LYS A 120 3.42 27.62 -5.15
C LYS A 120 2.08 26.96 -5.44
N ILE A 121 1.73 25.94 -4.66
CA ILE A 121 0.42 25.27 -4.68
C ILE A 121 -0.35 25.70 -3.45
N LYS A 122 -1.55 26.23 -3.66
CA LYS A 122 -2.47 26.58 -2.58
C LYS A 122 -3.35 25.39 -2.25
N ILE A 123 -3.45 25.07 -0.97
CA ILE A 123 -4.42 24.08 -0.48
C ILE A 123 -5.82 24.67 -0.61
N PRO A 124 -6.79 23.98 -1.21
CA PRO A 124 -8.15 24.47 -1.37
C PRO A 124 -8.92 24.47 -0.04
N ASN A 125 -10.19 24.85 -0.09
CA ASN A 125 -11.05 24.81 1.10
C ASN A 125 -11.44 23.37 1.48
N ASP A 126 -11.93 23.19 2.70
CA ASP A 126 -12.23 21.88 3.29
C ASP A 126 -13.22 21.06 2.45
N ASN A 127 -14.22 21.69 1.83
CA ASN A 127 -15.18 21.00 0.96
C ASN A 127 -14.53 20.42 -0.31
N GLU A 128 -13.58 21.12 -0.89
CA GLU A 128 -12.84 20.66 -2.07
C GLU A 128 -11.85 19.54 -1.69
N ILE A 129 -11.22 19.66 -0.51
CA ILE A 129 -10.37 18.61 0.07
C ILE A 129 -11.18 17.33 0.26
N GLU A 130 -12.34 17.42 0.92
CA GLU A 130 -13.20 16.27 1.19
C GLU A 130 -13.70 15.61 -0.10
N LYS A 131 -14.06 16.39 -1.10
CA LYS A 131 -14.46 15.88 -2.42
C LYS A 131 -13.33 15.13 -3.12
N ASP A 132 -12.11 15.66 -3.09
CA ASP A 132 -10.95 14.98 -3.70
C ASP A 132 -10.63 13.67 -2.99
N ILE A 133 -10.58 13.66 -1.65
CA ILE A 133 -10.38 12.45 -0.86
C ILE A 133 -11.47 11.41 -1.15
N SER A 134 -12.74 11.82 -1.09
CA SER A 134 -13.88 10.93 -1.33
C SER A 134 -13.87 10.35 -2.74
N LYS A 135 -13.45 11.12 -3.75
CA LYS A 135 -13.26 10.65 -5.13
C LYS A 135 -12.28 9.48 -5.16
N TRP A 136 -11.08 9.67 -4.63
CA TRP A 136 -10.02 8.65 -4.68
C TRP A 136 -10.37 7.41 -3.86
N VAL A 137 -10.92 7.58 -2.65
CA VAL A 137 -11.40 6.48 -1.81
C VAL A 137 -12.49 5.67 -2.53
N SER A 138 -13.48 6.34 -3.11
CA SER A 138 -14.57 5.67 -3.85
C SER A 138 -14.09 4.97 -5.13
N MET A 139 -13.01 5.45 -5.75
CA MET A 139 -12.39 4.77 -6.89
C MET A 139 -11.67 3.50 -6.42
N GLU A 140 -10.90 3.57 -5.33
CA GLU A 140 -10.20 2.42 -4.75
C GLU A 140 -11.16 1.30 -4.33
N GLU A 141 -12.29 1.64 -3.71
CA GLU A 141 -13.29 0.67 -3.25
C GLU A 141 -13.95 -0.14 -4.37
N LYS A 142 -13.81 0.27 -5.62
CA LYS A 142 -14.35 -0.40 -6.80
C LYS A 142 -13.33 -1.28 -7.53
N LEU A 143 -12.10 -1.33 -7.03
CA LEU A 143 -11.05 -2.13 -7.67
C LEU A 143 -11.24 -3.60 -7.34
N GLU A 144 -11.20 -4.43 -8.35
CA GLU A 144 -11.48 -5.86 -8.26
C GLU A 144 -10.27 -6.75 -8.50
N ASN A 145 -9.22 -6.20 -9.13
CA ASN A 145 -8.06 -6.99 -9.55
C ASN A 145 -6.77 -6.14 -9.58
N PRO A 146 -5.58 -6.78 -9.61
CA PRO A 146 -4.30 -6.08 -9.63
C PRO A 146 -4.12 -5.12 -10.80
N ASP A 147 -4.60 -5.44 -11.99
CA ASP A 147 -4.50 -4.56 -13.16
C ASP A 147 -5.19 -3.22 -12.94
N GLN A 148 -6.38 -3.25 -12.34
CA GLN A 148 -7.11 -2.03 -11.96
C GLN A 148 -6.39 -1.26 -10.86
N MET A 149 -5.72 -1.95 -9.92
CA MET A 149 -4.91 -1.31 -8.87
C MET A 149 -3.69 -0.60 -9.47
N ILE A 150 -3.02 -1.21 -10.45
CA ILE A 150 -1.92 -0.59 -11.20
C ILE A 150 -2.41 0.63 -11.96
N ASP A 151 -3.54 0.53 -12.67
CA ASP A 151 -4.14 1.65 -13.39
C ASP A 151 -4.51 2.81 -12.45
N PHE A 152 -5.14 2.50 -11.32
CA PHE A 152 -5.49 3.49 -10.28
C PHE A 152 -4.25 4.25 -9.78
N GLN A 153 -3.19 3.53 -9.42
CA GLN A 153 -1.99 4.15 -8.88
C GLN A 153 -1.19 4.91 -9.96
N THR A 154 -1.28 4.47 -11.22
CA THR A 154 -0.75 5.22 -12.37
C THR A 154 -1.45 6.58 -12.49
N GLU A 155 -2.78 6.60 -12.48
CA GLU A 155 -3.56 7.84 -12.57
C GLU A 155 -3.35 8.75 -11.36
N TYR A 156 -3.24 8.20 -10.15
CA TYR A 156 -2.91 8.95 -8.95
C TYR A 156 -1.53 9.62 -9.06
N THR A 157 -0.50 8.88 -9.46
CA THR A 157 0.86 9.41 -9.62
C THR A 157 0.91 10.48 -10.71
N LYS A 158 0.16 10.29 -11.79
CA LYS A 158 0.02 11.24 -12.88
C LYS A 158 -0.70 12.54 -12.45
N ASP A 159 -1.72 12.43 -11.59
CA ASP A 159 -2.40 13.60 -11.02
C ASP A 159 -1.41 14.47 -10.23
N LEU A 160 -0.58 13.88 -9.37
CA LEU A 160 0.48 14.60 -8.64
C LEU A 160 1.56 15.16 -9.56
N HIS A 161 2.01 14.38 -10.54
CA HIS A 161 3.00 14.81 -11.52
C HIS A 161 2.58 16.07 -12.26
N ASN A 162 1.31 16.14 -12.67
CA ASN A 162 0.77 17.28 -13.40
C ASN A 162 0.62 18.55 -12.54
N MET A 163 0.75 18.45 -11.23
CA MET A 163 0.67 19.57 -10.29
C MET A 163 2.04 20.21 -9.99
N SER A 164 3.13 19.66 -10.46
CA SER A 164 4.49 20.11 -10.18
C SER A 164 5.34 20.18 -11.45
N ASP A 165 6.56 20.70 -11.34
CA ASP A 165 7.57 20.71 -12.39
C ASP A 165 8.48 19.46 -12.37
N TYR A 166 7.95 18.33 -11.87
CA TYR A 166 8.68 17.05 -11.88
C TYR A 166 9.07 16.63 -13.29
N PRO A 167 10.26 16.05 -13.49
CA PRO A 167 10.71 15.58 -14.79
C PRO A 167 9.72 14.62 -15.46
N LYS A 168 9.66 14.69 -16.79
CA LYS A 168 8.70 13.88 -17.58
C LYS A 168 8.82 12.39 -17.29
N ILE A 169 7.70 11.75 -17.01
CA ILE A 169 7.55 10.30 -16.80
C ILE A 169 6.79 9.70 -17.99
N ASP A 170 7.24 8.56 -18.49
CA ASP A 170 6.47 7.73 -19.41
C ASP A 170 5.56 6.78 -18.62
N PHE A 171 4.39 7.28 -18.25
CA PHE A 171 3.41 6.52 -17.46
C PHE A 171 2.89 5.27 -18.17
N GLU A 172 2.78 5.31 -19.50
CA GLU A 172 2.30 4.17 -20.26
C GLU A 172 3.31 3.01 -20.25
N LEU A 173 4.60 3.35 -20.37
CA LEU A 173 5.67 2.37 -20.30
C LEU A 173 5.74 1.74 -18.90
N ILE A 174 5.67 2.56 -17.85
CA ILE A 174 5.72 2.08 -16.45
C ILE A 174 4.52 1.19 -16.16
N ARG A 175 3.31 1.62 -16.50
CA ARG A 175 2.08 0.84 -16.34
C ARG A 175 2.17 -0.51 -17.03
N LYS A 176 2.65 -0.53 -18.28
CA LYS A 176 2.86 -1.77 -19.04
C LYS A 176 3.79 -2.72 -18.29
N HIS A 177 4.94 -2.24 -17.81
CA HIS A 177 5.91 -3.08 -17.09
C HIS A 177 5.36 -3.64 -15.78
N PHE A 178 4.58 -2.87 -15.01
CA PHE A 178 3.94 -3.38 -13.80
C PHE A 178 2.92 -4.47 -14.10
N LYS A 179 2.11 -4.31 -15.15
CA LYS A 179 1.17 -5.37 -15.58
C LYS A 179 1.89 -6.62 -16.07
N GLU A 180 2.96 -6.46 -16.85
CA GLU A 180 3.81 -7.59 -17.26
C GLU A 180 4.41 -8.31 -16.05
N TRP A 181 4.90 -7.57 -15.05
CA TRP A 181 5.46 -8.15 -13.83
C TRP A 181 4.42 -8.88 -12.98
N GLU A 182 3.21 -8.36 -12.86
CA GLU A 182 2.12 -8.98 -12.08
C GLU A 182 1.69 -10.33 -12.66
N HIS A 183 1.80 -10.51 -13.97
CA HIS A 183 1.36 -11.73 -14.67
C HIS A 183 2.48 -12.74 -14.95
N HIS A 184 3.72 -12.50 -14.49
CA HIS A 184 4.87 -13.40 -14.60
C HIS A 184 5.30 -13.97 -13.26
#